data_cb72cf4d216409f754daab01247d2f2f
#
_entry.id   cb72cf4d216409f754daab01247d2f2f
#
_cell.length_a   1.000
_cell.length_b   1.000
_cell.length_c   1.000
_cell.angle_alpha   90.00
_cell.angle_beta   90.00
_cell.angle_gamma   90.00
#
_symmetry.space_group_name_H-M   'P 1'
#
loop_
_entity.id
_entity.type
_entity.pdbx_description
1 polymer ?
#
loop_
_entity_poly.entity_id
_entity_poly.type
_entity_poly.pdbx_seq_one_letter_code
_entity_poly.pdbx_strand_id
1 'polypeptide(L)'
;MNKNKILVTGGGGRFAKVLKEKNYKLNLYFVSKKECNILNENSIVKIIKKIKPSIILHTAGLSRPMNIHETNISKSIDLNIIGTSNLVKICKKYKIKIVYFSTSYVYEGVRGNYKETDPVKPFNNYGLSKLGGECAVSMYENSLVLRINMTEKPFMFKKAYNNLIANYMYHEDLVKILPKIINKRGILNIGGKPQSVYRFAKSKKLDVKKIKAKNLTKLP
;
A
#
# COMPACT_ATOMS: atom_id res chain seq x y z
N MET A 1 29.13 -8.35 1.64
CA MET A 1 27.80 -8.63 2.22
C MET A 1 26.78 -8.70 1.09
N ASN A 2 26.21 -9.88 0.85
CA ASN A 2 25.18 -10.06 -0.20
C ASN A 2 23.90 -9.32 0.24
N LYS A 3 23.70 -8.07 -0.23
CA LYS A 3 22.48 -7.33 0.10
C LYS A 3 21.28 -8.08 -0.52
N ASN A 4 20.32 -8.50 0.31
CA ASN A 4 19.10 -9.15 -0.10
C ASN A 4 18.49 -8.42 -1.30
N LYS A 5 18.27 -9.14 -2.41
CA LYS A 5 17.57 -8.59 -3.57
C LYS A 5 16.08 -8.47 -3.26
N ILE A 6 15.52 -7.29 -3.49
CA ILE A 6 14.11 -6.99 -3.25
C ILE A 6 13.44 -6.69 -4.57
N LEU A 7 12.49 -7.52 -4.95
CA LEU A 7 11.66 -7.29 -6.14
C LEU A 7 10.50 -6.35 -5.79
N VAL A 8 10.36 -5.23 -6.50
CA VAL A 8 9.28 -4.27 -6.33
C VAL A 8 8.28 -4.41 -7.47
N THR A 9 7.12 -5.02 -7.21
CA THR A 9 6.02 -5.08 -8.19
C THR A 9 5.35 -3.72 -8.31
N GLY A 10 4.79 -3.40 -9.47
CA GLY A 10 4.19 -2.08 -9.69
C GLY A 10 5.20 -0.94 -9.76
N GLY A 11 6.39 -1.21 -10.31
CA GLY A 11 7.52 -0.29 -10.38
C GLY A 11 7.29 1.04 -11.11
N GLY A 12 6.19 1.16 -11.88
CA GLY A 12 5.74 2.44 -12.48
C GLY A 12 4.77 3.24 -11.59
N GLY A 13 4.38 2.71 -10.41
CA GLY A 13 3.44 3.34 -9.49
C GLY A 13 4.01 4.59 -8.80
N ARG A 14 3.12 5.41 -8.24
CA ARG A 14 3.48 6.69 -7.58
C ARG A 14 4.49 6.52 -6.45
N PHE A 15 4.22 5.59 -5.53
CA PHE A 15 5.15 5.28 -4.44
C PHE A 15 6.46 4.70 -4.95
N ALA A 16 6.41 3.79 -5.93
CA ALA A 16 7.60 3.16 -6.49
C ALA A 16 8.56 4.18 -7.14
N LYS A 17 8.03 5.24 -7.78
CA LYS A 17 8.85 6.34 -8.31
C LYS A 17 9.62 7.04 -7.19
N VAL A 18 8.94 7.45 -6.11
CA VAL A 18 9.59 8.10 -4.95
C VAL A 18 10.59 7.16 -4.28
N LEU A 19 10.24 5.88 -4.16
CA LEU A 19 11.14 4.87 -3.61
C LEU A 19 12.41 4.72 -4.46
N LYS A 20 12.30 4.73 -5.79
CA LYS A 20 13.44 4.68 -6.71
C LYS A 20 14.36 5.89 -6.58
N GLU A 21 13.77 7.08 -6.46
CA GLU A 21 14.53 8.34 -6.35
C GLU A 21 15.19 8.53 -4.98
N LYS A 22 14.52 8.12 -3.90
CA LYS A 22 14.95 8.42 -2.52
C LYS A 22 15.56 7.23 -1.79
N ASN A 23 15.57 6.03 -2.39
CA ASN A 23 16.19 4.86 -1.77
C ASN A 23 17.72 4.92 -1.87
N TYR A 24 18.37 4.68 -0.73
CA TYR A 24 19.83 4.62 -0.63
C TYR A 24 20.34 3.41 0.18
N LYS A 25 19.43 2.59 0.71
CA LYS A 25 19.80 1.50 1.63
C LYS A 25 19.45 0.10 1.11
N LEU A 26 18.44 -0.01 0.26
CA LEU A 26 17.89 -1.28 -0.17
C LEU A 26 18.32 -1.63 -1.61
N ASN A 27 18.58 -2.89 -1.87
CA ASN A 27 18.90 -3.40 -3.21
C ASN A 27 17.59 -3.75 -3.96
N LEU A 28 17.03 -2.77 -4.68
CA LEU A 28 15.68 -2.81 -5.26
C LEU A 28 15.70 -3.08 -6.76
N TYR A 29 14.87 -4.00 -7.20
CA TYR A 29 14.61 -4.35 -8.61
C TYR A 29 13.16 -4.03 -8.93
N PHE A 30 12.93 -2.94 -9.65
CA PHE A 30 11.59 -2.49 -10.03
C PHE A 30 11.13 -3.17 -11.31
N VAL A 31 9.91 -3.71 -11.31
CA VAL A 31 9.30 -4.34 -12.48
C VAL A 31 7.96 -3.71 -12.82
N SER A 32 7.76 -3.46 -14.10
CA SER A 32 6.50 -2.97 -14.67
C SER A 32 5.48 -4.10 -14.81
N LYS A 33 4.21 -3.76 -15.12
CA LYS A 33 3.18 -4.75 -15.46
C LYS A 33 3.58 -5.62 -16.66
N LYS A 34 4.30 -5.07 -17.64
CA LYS A 34 4.76 -5.83 -18.82
C LYS A 34 5.78 -6.89 -18.44
N GLU A 35 6.66 -6.61 -17.48
CA GLU A 35 7.70 -7.53 -17.02
C GLU A 35 7.20 -8.54 -16.00
N CYS A 36 6.24 -8.12 -15.14
CA CYS A 36 5.65 -8.96 -14.09
C CYS A 36 4.15 -8.69 -14.00
N ASN A 37 3.36 -9.42 -14.80
CA ASN A 37 1.91 -9.38 -14.70
C ASN A 37 1.46 -10.28 -13.54
N ILE A 38 0.97 -9.70 -12.45
CA ILE A 38 0.55 -10.41 -11.25
C ILE A 38 -0.68 -11.32 -11.46
N LEU A 39 -1.43 -11.12 -12.55
CA LEU A 39 -2.53 -12.01 -12.94
C LEU A 39 -2.06 -13.26 -13.70
N ASN A 40 -0.79 -13.35 -14.03
CA ASN A 40 -0.20 -14.47 -14.77
C ASN A 40 0.94 -15.09 -13.95
N GLU A 41 0.71 -16.26 -13.37
CA GLU A 41 1.68 -16.97 -12.54
C GLU A 41 3.00 -17.24 -13.27
N ASN A 42 2.96 -17.59 -14.57
CA ASN A 42 4.16 -17.82 -15.37
C ASN A 42 5.00 -16.55 -15.51
N SER A 43 4.36 -15.37 -15.65
CA SER A 43 5.04 -14.09 -15.66
C SER A 43 5.77 -13.81 -14.34
N ILE A 44 5.12 -14.12 -13.20
CA ILE A 44 5.72 -13.96 -11.87
C ILE A 44 6.91 -14.92 -11.71
N VAL A 45 6.73 -16.20 -12.07
CA VAL A 45 7.80 -17.21 -11.97
C VAL A 45 9.00 -16.85 -12.84
N LYS A 46 8.78 -16.38 -14.07
CA LYS A 46 9.84 -15.94 -14.99
C LYS A 46 10.72 -14.86 -14.35
N ILE A 47 10.10 -13.83 -13.74
CA ILE A 47 10.86 -12.73 -13.14
C ILE A 47 11.57 -13.14 -11.84
N ILE A 48 10.95 -14.01 -11.03
CA ILE A 48 11.57 -14.57 -9.82
C ILE A 48 12.82 -15.39 -10.17
N LYS A 49 12.75 -16.27 -11.18
CA LYS A 49 13.91 -17.06 -11.64
C LYS A 49 15.05 -16.18 -12.14
N LYS A 50 14.72 -15.08 -12.84
CA LYS A 50 15.69 -14.11 -13.35
C LYS A 50 16.39 -13.32 -12.25
N ILE A 51 15.63 -12.77 -11.29
CA ILE A 51 16.16 -11.86 -10.26
C ILE A 51 16.63 -12.61 -9.02
N LYS A 52 15.99 -13.73 -8.67
CA LYS A 52 16.19 -14.51 -7.45
C LYS A 52 16.08 -13.63 -6.20
N PRO A 53 14.94 -12.96 -5.98
CA PRO A 53 14.77 -12.07 -4.84
C PRO A 53 14.57 -12.87 -3.55
N SER A 54 15.00 -12.33 -2.42
CA SER A 54 14.67 -12.84 -1.08
C SER A 54 13.39 -12.21 -0.51
N ILE A 55 13.01 -11.03 -1.04
CA ILE A 55 11.82 -10.28 -0.62
C ILE A 55 11.08 -9.78 -1.86
N ILE A 56 9.75 -9.86 -1.86
CA ILE A 56 8.87 -9.14 -2.78
C ILE A 56 8.20 -7.99 -2.01
N LEU A 57 8.48 -6.76 -2.43
CA LEU A 57 7.75 -5.57 -2.00
C LEU A 57 6.56 -5.38 -2.95
N HIS A 58 5.38 -5.79 -2.49
CA HIS A 58 4.19 -5.82 -3.33
C HIS A 58 3.45 -4.49 -3.27
N THR A 59 3.78 -3.60 -4.21
CA THR A 59 3.12 -2.29 -4.38
C THR A 59 2.21 -2.22 -5.61
N ALA A 60 2.18 -3.27 -6.43
CA ALA A 60 1.21 -3.38 -7.52
C ALA A 60 -0.21 -3.54 -6.96
N GLY A 61 -1.16 -2.92 -7.62
CA GLY A 61 -2.57 -2.97 -7.26
C GLY A 61 -3.33 -1.75 -7.77
N LEU A 62 -4.64 -1.81 -7.68
CA LEU A 62 -5.51 -0.70 -8.02
C LEU A 62 -5.76 0.14 -6.76
N SER A 63 -5.46 1.43 -6.78
CA SER A 63 -5.71 2.34 -5.67
C SER A 63 -6.44 3.62 -6.07
N ARG A 64 -6.26 4.07 -7.31
CA ARG A 64 -6.88 5.29 -7.86
C ARG A 64 -7.12 5.17 -9.36
N PRO A 65 -8.13 5.88 -9.89
CA PRO A 65 -9.09 6.73 -9.16
C PRO A 65 -10.02 5.88 -8.27
N MET A 66 -10.48 6.45 -7.14
CA MET A 66 -11.25 5.70 -6.13
C MET A 66 -12.58 5.16 -6.66
N ASN A 67 -13.27 5.91 -7.52
CA ASN A 67 -14.54 5.52 -8.11
C ASN A 67 -14.47 4.23 -8.95
N ILE A 68 -13.30 3.84 -9.45
CA ILE A 68 -13.15 2.61 -10.25
C ILE A 68 -13.46 1.35 -9.43
N HIS A 69 -13.29 1.41 -8.11
CA HIS A 69 -13.62 0.30 -7.21
C HIS A 69 -15.13 0.07 -7.12
N GLU A 70 -15.93 1.10 -7.42
CA GLU A 70 -17.39 1.02 -7.46
C GLU A 70 -17.91 0.74 -8.89
N THR A 71 -17.28 1.33 -9.92
CA THR A 71 -17.75 1.23 -11.30
C THR A 71 -17.20 0.03 -12.07
N ASN A 72 -16.09 -0.56 -11.61
CA ASN A 72 -15.47 -1.75 -12.19
C ASN A 72 -14.92 -2.68 -11.09
N ILE A 73 -15.83 -3.35 -10.39
CA ILE A 73 -15.52 -4.24 -9.27
C ILE A 73 -14.60 -5.38 -9.72
N SER A 74 -14.82 -5.97 -10.90
CA SER A 74 -14.00 -7.06 -11.45
C SER A 74 -12.53 -6.67 -11.51
N LYS A 75 -12.20 -5.47 -12.00
CA LYS A 75 -10.83 -4.98 -12.05
C LYS A 75 -10.21 -4.82 -10.66
N SER A 76 -11.01 -4.43 -9.69
CA SER A 76 -10.59 -4.31 -8.28
C SER A 76 -10.27 -5.68 -7.68
N ILE A 77 -11.14 -6.67 -7.92
CA ILE A 77 -10.95 -8.07 -7.50
C ILE A 77 -9.70 -8.64 -8.16
N ASP A 78 -9.58 -8.53 -9.49
CA ASP A 78 -8.46 -9.09 -10.24
C ASP A 78 -7.12 -8.58 -9.69
N LEU A 79 -6.96 -7.26 -9.59
CA LEU A 79 -5.65 -6.69 -9.26
C LEU A 79 -5.33 -6.76 -7.77
N ASN A 80 -6.30 -6.53 -6.88
CA ASN A 80 -6.03 -6.42 -5.45
C ASN A 80 -6.19 -7.74 -4.70
N ILE A 81 -7.03 -8.67 -5.20
CA ILE A 81 -7.26 -9.98 -4.57
C ILE A 81 -6.53 -11.07 -5.35
N ILE A 82 -6.94 -11.35 -6.58
CA ILE A 82 -6.40 -12.47 -7.37
C ILE A 82 -4.90 -12.30 -7.62
N GLY A 83 -4.49 -11.11 -8.09
CA GLY A 83 -3.07 -10.82 -8.34
C GLY A 83 -2.21 -10.92 -7.07
N THR A 84 -2.74 -10.49 -5.92
CA THR A 84 -2.06 -10.65 -4.63
C THR A 84 -1.99 -12.13 -4.23
N SER A 85 -3.07 -12.88 -4.37
CA SER A 85 -3.12 -14.31 -4.05
C SER A 85 -2.14 -15.13 -4.90
N ASN A 86 -2.01 -14.83 -6.20
CA ASN A 86 -1.02 -15.46 -7.07
C ASN A 86 0.42 -15.22 -6.57
N LEU A 87 0.72 -13.98 -6.16
CA LEU A 87 2.04 -13.67 -5.59
C LEU A 87 2.29 -14.44 -4.29
N VAL A 88 1.30 -14.56 -3.39
CA VAL A 88 1.43 -15.31 -2.14
C VAL A 88 1.72 -16.78 -2.40
N LYS A 89 0.97 -17.45 -3.30
CA LYS A 89 1.19 -18.85 -3.69
C LYS A 89 2.63 -19.07 -4.16
N ILE A 90 3.11 -18.17 -5.02
CA ILE A 90 4.45 -18.27 -5.57
C ILE A 90 5.51 -17.94 -4.52
N CYS A 91 5.30 -16.92 -3.67
CA CYS A 91 6.19 -16.60 -2.55
C CYS A 91 6.36 -17.79 -1.61
N LYS A 92 5.27 -18.48 -1.25
CA LYS A 92 5.32 -19.70 -0.43
C LYS A 92 6.14 -20.80 -1.13
N LYS A 93 5.87 -21.07 -2.41
CA LYS A 93 6.58 -22.10 -3.21
C LYS A 93 8.09 -21.86 -3.26
N TYR A 94 8.52 -20.61 -3.42
CA TYR A 94 9.94 -20.24 -3.56
C TYR A 94 10.56 -19.76 -2.24
N LYS A 95 9.85 -19.84 -1.10
CA LYS A 95 10.28 -19.40 0.24
C LYS A 95 10.71 -17.93 0.28
N ILE A 96 10.07 -17.06 -0.51
CA ILE A 96 10.34 -15.64 -0.63
C ILE A 96 9.44 -14.89 0.35
N LYS A 97 10.01 -13.94 1.11
CA LYS A 97 9.22 -13.03 1.96
C LYS A 97 8.35 -12.12 1.11
N ILE A 98 7.09 -11.91 1.52
CA ILE A 98 6.21 -10.89 0.91
C ILE A 98 5.95 -9.74 1.89
N VAL A 99 6.10 -8.51 1.42
CA VAL A 99 5.72 -7.28 2.13
C VAL A 99 4.60 -6.61 1.33
N TYR A 100 3.41 -6.62 1.87
CA TYR A 100 2.19 -6.17 1.21
C TYR A 100 1.76 -4.79 1.67
N PHE A 101 1.51 -3.90 0.72
CA PHE A 101 0.97 -2.57 0.98
C PHE A 101 -0.56 -2.63 1.05
N SER A 102 -1.08 -2.78 2.26
CA SER A 102 -2.50 -2.62 2.59
C SER A 102 -2.83 -1.16 2.88
N THR A 103 -3.92 -0.88 3.54
CA THR A 103 -4.44 0.47 3.78
C THR A 103 -5.11 0.58 5.13
N SER A 104 -5.16 1.78 5.71
CA SER A 104 -6.00 2.09 6.88
C SER A 104 -7.51 2.00 6.59
N TYR A 105 -7.93 1.99 5.33
CA TYR A 105 -9.33 1.83 4.91
C TYR A 105 -9.91 0.44 5.20
N VAL A 106 -9.11 -0.50 5.72
CA VAL A 106 -9.62 -1.76 6.28
C VAL A 106 -10.36 -1.56 7.59
N TYR A 107 -10.15 -0.44 8.27
CA TYR A 107 -10.88 -0.06 9.48
C TYR A 107 -12.12 0.77 9.15
N GLU A 108 -13.08 0.78 10.08
CA GLU A 108 -14.32 1.55 9.95
C GLU A 108 -14.10 3.07 9.91
N GLY A 109 -13.00 3.56 10.52
CA GLY A 109 -12.63 4.98 10.47
C GLY A 109 -13.39 5.90 11.43
N VAL A 110 -14.19 5.37 12.36
CA VAL A 110 -15.07 6.16 13.25
C VAL A 110 -14.35 6.63 14.50
N ARG A 111 -13.66 5.72 15.21
CA ARG A 111 -13.07 6.06 16.53
C ARG A 111 -11.61 6.52 16.48
N GLY A 112 -10.85 6.15 15.44
CA GLY A 112 -9.40 6.37 15.36
C GLY A 112 -8.57 5.48 16.30
N ASN A 113 -7.26 5.69 16.32
CA ASN A 113 -6.28 4.96 17.17
C ASN A 113 -6.43 3.43 17.14
N TYR A 114 -6.69 2.87 15.94
CA TYR A 114 -6.83 1.44 15.76
C TYR A 114 -5.50 0.72 15.98
N LYS A 115 -5.57 -0.40 16.72
CA LYS A 115 -4.47 -1.37 16.88
C LYS A 115 -4.54 -2.41 15.75
N GLU A 116 -3.44 -3.10 15.51
CA GLU A 116 -3.38 -4.16 14.50
C GLU A 116 -4.34 -5.33 14.79
N THR A 117 -4.65 -5.54 16.07
CA THR A 117 -5.57 -6.57 16.58
C THR A 117 -7.04 -6.17 16.56
N ASP A 118 -7.34 -4.90 16.28
CA ASP A 118 -8.74 -4.44 16.23
C ASP A 118 -9.48 -5.03 15.04
N PRO A 119 -10.79 -5.29 15.17
CA PRO A 119 -11.63 -5.75 14.09
C PRO A 119 -11.55 -4.85 12.87
N VAL A 120 -11.49 -5.46 11.68
CA VAL A 120 -11.49 -4.74 10.40
C VAL A 120 -12.92 -4.70 9.84
N LYS A 121 -13.35 -3.51 9.39
CA LYS A 121 -14.67 -3.25 8.81
C LYS A 121 -14.55 -2.18 7.74
N PRO A 122 -14.11 -2.54 6.53
CA PRO A 122 -13.99 -1.59 5.43
C PRO A 122 -15.33 -0.95 5.08
N PHE A 123 -15.34 0.36 4.83
CA PHE A 123 -16.55 1.11 4.50
C PHE A 123 -16.74 1.36 2.99
N ASN A 124 -15.82 0.88 2.14
CA ASN A 124 -15.88 1.01 0.69
C ASN A 124 -15.22 -0.18 -0.02
N ASN A 125 -15.48 -0.32 -1.33
CA ASN A 125 -14.94 -1.42 -2.14
C ASN A 125 -13.41 -1.39 -2.27
N TYR A 126 -12.78 -0.21 -2.21
CA TYR A 126 -11.31 -0.15 -2.13
C TYR A 126 -10.79 -0.87 -0.88
N GLY A 127 -11.30 -0.51 0.29
CA GLY A 127 -10.93 -1.15 1.56
C GLY A 127 -11.19 -2.65 1.54
N LEU A 128 -12.37 -3.08 1.03
CA LEU A 128 -12.73 -4.50 0.86
C LEU A 128 -11.74 -5.23 -0.05
N SER A 129 -11.39 -4.66 -1.20
CA SER A 129 -10.44 -5.28 -2.13
C SER A 129 -9.03 -5.41 -1.54
N LYS A 130 -8.60 -4.42 -0.76
CA LYS A 130 -7.31 -4.46 -0.07
C LYS A 130 -7.31 -5.48 1.08
N LEU A 131 -8.43 -5.58 1.82
CA LEU A 131 -8.61 -6.59 2.86
C LEU A 131 -8.59 -8.00 2.27
N GLY A 132 -9.24 -8.25 1.11
CA GLY A 132 -9.19 -9.54 0.43
C GLY A 132 -7.75 -9.99 0.09
N GLY A 133 -6.93 -9.07 -0.41
CA GLY A 133 -5.49 -9.32 -0.60
C GLY A 133 -4.74 -9.55 0.72
N GLU A 134 -5.06 -8.78 1.76
CA GLU A 134 -4.48 -8.92 3.11
C GLU A 134 -4.77 -10.30 3.71
N CYS A 135 -6.00 -10.82 3.55
CA CYS A 135 -6.35 -12.16 4.00
C CYS A 135 -5.44 -13.23 3.37
N ALA A 136 -5.22 -13.17 2.05
CA ALA A 136 -4.33 -14.11 1.38
C ALA A 136 -2.88 -14.01 1.90
N VAL A 137 -2.37 -12.78 2.09
CA VAL A 137 -1.01 -12.54 2.59
C VAL A 137 -0.84 -13.05 4.02
N SER A 138 -1.84 -12.87 4.87
CA SER A 138 -1.81 -13.28 6.28
C SER A 138 -1.79 -14.81 6.47
N MET A 139 -2.20 -15.59 5.46
CA MET A 139 -2.06 -17.05 5.45
C MET A 139 -0.60 -17.52 5.31
N TYR A 140 0.31 -16.64 4.94
CA TYR A 140 1.72 -16.98 4.74
C TYR A 140 2.58 -16.37 5.86
N GLU A 141 3.18 -17.24 6.69
CA GLU A 141 3.96 -16.86 7.88
C GLU A 141 5.14 -15.93 7.60
N ASN A 142 5.77 -16.08 6.40
CA ASN A 142 6.88 -15.21 5.99
C ASN A 142 6.37 -13.96 5.25
N SER A 143 5.42 -13.29 5.86
CA SER A 143 4.77 -12.10 5.32
C SER A 143 4.83 -10.91 6.29
N LEU A 144 4.64 -9.73 5.72
CA LEU A 144 4.40 -8.47 6.43
C LEU A 144 3.30 -7.70 5.73
N VAL A 145 2.24 -7.37 6.43
CA VAL A 145 1.18 -6.48 5.98
C VAL A 145 1.41 -5.09 6.55
N LEU A 146 1.42 -4.09 5.68
CA LEU A 146 1.52 -2.68 6.07
C LEU A 146 0.19 -1.98 5.81
N ARG A 147 -0.58 -1.69 6.85
CA ARG A 147 -1.80 -0.86 6.77
C ARG A 147 -1.38 0.61 6.79
N ILE A 148 -1.28 1.20 5.60
CA ILE A 148 -0.64 2.49 5.40
C ILE A 148 -1.67 3.56 5.06
N ASN A 149 -1.46 4.76 5.61
CA ASN A 149 -2.17 5.97 5.22
C ASN A 149 -1.17 6.98 4.64
N MET A 150 -0.94 6.91 3.31
CA MET A 150 0.09 7.72 2.65
C MET A 150 -0.43 8.48 1.43
N THR A 151 0.24 9.58 1.10
CA THR A 151 -0.06 10.43 -0.06
C THR A 151 1.21 11.03 -0.67
N GLU A 152 1.05 11.64 -1.83
CA GLU A 152 2.11 12.37 -2.56
C GLU A 152 2.45 13.69 -1.87
N LYS A 153 3.68 14.15 -2.08
CA LYS A 153 4.16 15.49 -1.71
C LYS A 153 4.48 16.30 -2.99
N PRO A 154 3.94 17.53 -3.13
CA PRO A 154 2.97 18.18 -2.23
C PRO A 154 1.61 17.47 -2.26
N PHE A 155 0.76 17.76 -1.27
CA PHE A 155 -0.60 17.22 -1.22
C PHE A 155 -1.34 17.51 -2.53
N MET A 156 -1.89 16.47 -3.17
CA MET A 156 -2.32 16.56 -4.56
C MET A 156 -3.63 17.34 -4.78
N PHE A 157 -4.48 17.42 -3.76
CA PHE A 157 -5.79 18.06 -3.90
C PHE A 157 -5.74 19.57 -3.60
N LYS A 158 -6.62 20.35 -4.26
CA LYS A 158 -6.78 21.79 -4.02
C LYS A 158 -7.60 22.10 -2.76
N LYS A 159 -8.35 21.11 -2.25
CA LYS A 159 -9.23 21.25 -1.07
C LYS A 159 -8.90 20.17 -0.05
N ALA A 160 -9.04 20.48 1.24
CA ALA A 160 -8.82 19.50 2.31
C ALA A 160 -9.79 19.73 3.47
N TYR A 161 -10.23 18.63 4.08
CA TYR A 161 -11.18 18.63 5.20
C TYR A 161 -10.50 19.04 6.51
N ASN A 162 -11.08 20.00 7.21
CA ASN A 162 -10.58 20.43 8.51
C ASN A 162 -11.18 19.67 9.68
N ASN A 163 -12.31 19.00 9.50
CA ASN A 163 -13.02 18.20 10.50
C ASN A 163 -12.82 16.67 10.31
N LEU A 164 -12.00 16.25 9.35
CA LEU A 164 -11.56 14.87 9.20
C LEU A 164 -10.15 14.73 9.77
N ILE A 165 -10.01 13.93 10.83
CA ILE A 165 -8.71 13.61 11.43
C ILE A 165 -8.16 12.35 10.77
N ALA A 166 -6.91 12.43 10.32
CA ALA A 166 -6.21 11.29 9.73
C ALA A 166 -4.72 11.35 10.09
N ASN A 167 -4.07 10.20 10.00
CA ASN A 167 -2.64 10.05 10.26
C ASN A 167 -1.83 9.95 8.97
N TYR A 168 -2.11 10.80 7.99
CA TYR A 168 -1.37 10.80 6.72
C TYR A 168 0.13 10.98 6.93
N MET A 169 0.89 10.30 6.06
CA MET A 169 2.33 10.52 5.87
C MET A 169 2.61 10.71 4.38
N TYR A 170 3.73 11.34 4.05
CA TYR A 170 4.19 11.41 2.67
C TYR A 170 4.96 10.16 2.26
N HIS A 171 4.98 9.85 0.97
CA HIS A 171 5.72 8.70 0.42
C HIS A 171 7.18 8.69 0.88
N GLU A 172 7.84 9.85 0.93
CA GLU A 172 9.23 10.03 1.37
C GLU A 172 9.45 9.59 2.82
N ASP A 173 8.45 9.78 3.67
CA ASP A 173 8.55 9.39 5.09
C ASP A 173 8.50 7.86 5.22
N LEU A 174 7.65 7.20 4.42
CA LEU A 174 7.63 5.74 4.35
C LEU A 174 8.96 5.19 3.82
N VAL A 175 9.56 5.81 2.79
CA VAL A 175 10.88 5.39 2.26
C VAL A 175 11.94 5.39 3.37
N LYS A 176 11.95 6.38 4.27
CA LYS A 176 12.93 6.49 5.36
C LYS A 176 12.78 5.37 6.40
N ILE A 177 11.56 4.92 6.68
CA ILE A 177 11.29 3.89 7.69
C ILE A 177 11.31 2.47 7.13
N LEU A 178 11.09 2.30 5.83
CA LEU A 178 11.00 0.99 5.18
C LEU A 178 12.19 0.06 5.49
N PRO A 179 13.47 0.51 5.47
CA PRO A 179 14.61 -0.34 5.80
C PRO A 179 14.58 -0.90 7.24
N LYS A 180 13.91 -0.20 8.17
CA LYS A 180 13.82 -0.60 9.58
C LYS A 180 12.72 -1.65 9.81
N ILE A 181 11.72 -1.72 8.94
CA ILE A 181 10.53 -2.55 9.12
C ILE A 181 10.43 -3.72 8.15
N ILE A 182 11.11 -3.68 7.01
CA ILE A 182 10.94 -4.64 5.90
C ILE A 182 11.19 -6.11 6.32
N ASN A 183 12.00 -6.33 7.35
CA ASN A 183 12.29 -7.66 7.89
C ASN A 183 11.30 -8.12 8.97
N LYS A 184 10.41 -7.24 9.47
CA LYS A 184 9.38 -7.61 10.44
C LYS A 184 8.34 -8.53 9.81
N ARG A 185 7.55 -9.22 10.64
CA ARG A 185 6.45 -10.12 10.22
C ARG A 185 5.14 -9.66 10.86
N GLY A 186 4.02 -10.20 10.36
CA GLY A 186 2.68 -9.90 10.84
C GLY A 186 2.11 -8.63 10.24
N ILE A 187 1.37 -7.86 11.01
CA ILE A 187 0.66 -6.64 10.57
C ILE A 187 1.26 -5.44 11.28
N LEU A 188 1.41 -4.33 10.57
CA LEU A 188 1.82 -3.04 11.14
C LEU A 188 0.93 -1.91 10.61
N ASN A 189 0.40 -1.10 11.52
CA ASN A 189 -0.23 0.18 11.19
C ASN A 189 0.85 1.25 10.98
N ILE A 190 0.86 1.87 9.81
CA ILE A 190 1.88 2.85 9.43
C ILE A 190 1.21 4.15 9.03
N GLY A 191 1.52 5.21 9.74
CA GLY A 191 0.99 6.55 9.47
C GLY A 191 1.80 7.63 10.18
N GLY A 192 1.46 8.88 9.89
CA GLY A 192 2.01 10.05 10.54
C GLY A 192 1.27 10.42 11.84
N LYS A 193 1.54 11.62 12.36
CA LYS A 193 0.84 12.17 13.51
C LYS A 193 -0.64 12.44 13.17
N PRO A 194 -1.60 12.00 14.00
CA PRO A 194 -3.01 12.34 13.82
C PRO A 194 -3.23 13.84 13.81
N GLN A 195 -3.88 14.35 12.76
CA GLN A 195 -4.25 15.76 12.63
C GLN A 195 -5.31 15.92 11.54
N SER A 196 -5.95 17.12 11.46
CA SER A 196 -6.87 17.34 10.36
C SER A 196 -6.17 17.25 9.00
N VAL A 197 -6.88 16.69 8.01
CA VAL A 197 -6.33 16.58 6.63
C VAL A 197 -5.93 17.95 6.11
N TYR A 198 -6.67 19.01 6.44
CA TYR A 198 -6.31 20.39 6.08
C TYR A 198 -4.97 20.82 6.70
N ARG A 199 -4.76 20.61 7.99
CA ARG A 199 -3.50 20.96 8.68
C ARG A 199 -2.31 20.20 8.07
N PHE A 200 -2.48 18.90 7.81
CA PHE A 200 -1.47 18.10 7.16
C PHE A 200 -1.12 18.65 5.77
N ALA A 201 -2.14 18.89 4.93
CA ALA A 201 -1.94 19.39 3.56
C ALA A 201 -1.29 20.78 3.55
N LYS A 202 -1.77 21.71 4.38
CA LYS A 202 -1.29 23.10 4.49
C LYS A 202 0.17 23.19 4.88
N SER A 203 0.71 22.22 5.61
CA SER A 203 2.11 22.20 6.04
C SER A 203 3.11 22.14 4.87
N LYS A 204 2.69 21.69 3.68
CA LYS A 204 3.56 21.51 2.49
C LYS A 204 2.94 22.07 1.21
N LYS A 205 1.76 22.66 1.29
CA LYS A 205 1.06 23.29 0.15
C LYS A 205 0.21 24.47 0.65
N LEU A 206 0.65 25.68 0.38
CA LEU A 206 0.05 26.89 0.95
C LEU A 206 -1.32 27.27 0.39
N ASP A 207 -1.63 26.88 -0.84
CA ASP A 207 -2.84 27.22 -1.60
C ASP A 207 -4.02 26.26 -1.38
N VAL A 208 -3.94 25.31 -0.43
CA VAL A 208 -5.02 24.38 -0.13
C VAL A 208 -6.19 25.11 0.54
N LYS A 209 -7.38 24.98 -0.06
CA LYS A 209 -8.62 25.52 0.46
C LYS A 209 -9.20 24.62 1.55
N LYS A 210 -9.66 25.22 2.63
CA LYS A 210 -10.31 24.56 3.77
C LYS A 210 -11.76 24.24 3.43
N ILE A 211 -12.19 22.99 3.68
CA ILE A 211 -13.58 22.57 3.57
C ILE A 211 -14.00 21.75 4.78
N LYS A 212 -15.33 21.59 4.98
CA LYS A 212 -15.91 20.69 5.98
C LYS A 212 -16.60 19.53 5.30
N ALA A 213 -16.40 18.31 5.79
CA ALA A 213 -17.18 17.16 5.41
C ALA A 213 -18.55 17.23 6.09
N LYS A 214 -19.62 17.04 5.30
CA LYS A 214 -21.01 17.01 5.81
C LYS A 214 -21.32 15.65 6.44
N ASN A 215 -20.74 14.56 5.92
CA ASN A 215 -20.94 13.23 6.44
C ASN A 215 -19.61 12.47 6.40
N LEU A 216 -18.99 12.25 7.57
CA LEU A 216 -17.68 11.62 7.70
C LEU A 216 -17.70 10.12 7.38
N THR A 217 -18.85 9.46 7.50
CA THR A 217 -18.99 8.02 7.25
C THR A 217 -18.99 7.64 5.76
N LYS A 218 -19.09 8.63 4.87
CA LYS A 218 -19.11 8.43 3.40
C LYS A 218 -17.88 8.95 2.68
N LEU A 219 -16.82 9.27 3.42
CA LEU A 219 -15.58 9.73 2.81
C LEU A 219 -14.72 8.54 2.36
N PRO A 220 -14.14 8.62 1.15
CA PRO A 220 -13.25 7.59 0.62
C PRO A 220 -11.90 7.54 1.36
#